data_577db5517dfd3b14a6f39e730f988327
#
_entry.id   577db5517dfd3b14a6f39e730f988327
#
_cell.length_a   1.000
_cell.length_b   1.000
_cell.length_c   1.000
_cell.angle_alpha   90.00
_cell.angle_beta   90.00
_cell.angle_gamma   90.00
#
_symmetry.space_group_name_H-M   'P 1'
#
loop_
_entity.id
_entity.type
_entity.pdbx_description
1 polymer ?
#
loop_
_entity_poly.entity_id
_entity_poly.type
_entity_poly.pdbx_seq_one_letter_code
_entity_poly.pdbx_strand_id
1 'polypeptide(L)'
;DLLAPTLKRLSMFVLRAKAKLSDATADFNLFGLVGDAATHLAGSGHPIWAKGDVGSASVISLYPADGQPRALWVAPGGEPAPAGALLPTELWLWGEVRSDVVTLTAPLVDAFVPQRLNYESVGGVNFKKGCYPGQEVVARSQFSGTLKRRAYLVHCEAPASVGQEVFHSAEDNQPCGQVEEAAAAPQGGFDALVSLQISAPESGTLHLGTPGGLTLTLQILPYPLLLDI
;
A
#
# COMPACT_ATOMS: atom_id res chain seq x y z
N ASP A 1 -1.51 13.91 3.78
CA ASP A 1 -0.40 14.65 4.39
C ASP A 1 0.78 14.93 3.43
N LEU A 2 0.95 14.13 2.36
CA LEU A 2 2.06 14.26 1.40
C LEU A 2 1.76 15.13 0.17
N LEU A 3 0.53 15.58 -0.05
CA LEU A 3 0.15 16.31 -1.28
C LEU A 3 0.96 17.59 -1.47
N ALA A 4 0.97 18.48 -0.48
CA ALA A 4 1.64 19.76 -0.59
C ALA A 4 3.17 19.67 -0.76
N PRO A 5 3.92 18.85 0.03
CA PRO A 5 5.35 18.68 -0.18
C PRO A 5 5.67 17.98 -1.51
N THR A 6 4.85 17.02 -1.96
CA THR A 6 5.04 16.34 -3.24
C THR A 6 4.82 17.29 -4.41
N LEU A 7 3.75 18.07 -4.40
CA LEU A 7 3.45 19.08 -5.40
C LEU A 7 4.59 20.11 -5.52
N LYS A 8 5.08 20.61 -4.38
CA LYS A 8 6.21 21.53 -4.33
C LYS A 8 7.47 20.90 -4.94
N ARG A 9 7.81 19.65 -4.55
CA ARG A 9 8.99 18.95 -5.05
C ARG A 9 8.91 18.69 -6.55
N LEU A 10 7.80 18.15 -7.05
CA LEU A 10 7.62 17.88 -8.47
C LEU A 10 7.66 19.14 -9.33
N SER A 11 7.09 20.26 -8.83
CA SER A 11 7.10 21.55 -9.55
C SER A 11 8.51 22.08 -9.83
N MET A 12 9.50 21.74 -9.01
CA MET A 12 10.91 22.13 -9.25
C MET A 12 11.51 21.44 -10.48
N PHE A 13 10.94 20.34 -10.95
CA PHE A 13 11.43 19.60 -12.12
C PHE A 13 10.69 19.93 -13.42
N VAL A 14 9.66 20.76 -13.36
CA VAL A 14 8.92 21.24 -14.54
C VAL A 14 9.63 22.44 -15.16
N LEU A 15 10.81 22.22 -15.76
CA LEU A 15 11.67 23.31 -16.26
C LEU A 15 11.30 23.73 -17.69
N ARG A 16 11.16 22.76 -18.63
CA ARG A 16 10.92 23.00 -20.04
C ARG A 16 9.68 22.28 -20.58
N ALA A 17 9.04 21.45 -19.76
CA ALA A 17 7.81 20.78 -20.12
C ALA A 17 6.67 21.80 -20.19
N LYS A 18 5.84 21.72 -21.24
CA LYS A 18 4.59 22.47 -21.32
C LYS A 18 3.53 21.84 -20.43
N ALA A 19 3.84 21.69 -19.14
CA ALA A 19 2.98 21.09 -18.14
C ALA A 19 2.86 22.03 -16.93
N LYS A 20 1.72 22.00 -16.27
CA LYS A 20 1.46 22.69 -15.01
C LYS A 20 0.94 21.66 -14.01
N LEU A 21 1.51 21.66 -12.82
CA LEU A 21 1.03 20.86 -11.70
C LEU A 21 0.16 21.73 -10.79
N SER A 22 -0.98 21.19 -10.39
CA SER A 22 -1.91 21.87 -9.47
C SER A 22 -2.58 20.84 -8.56
N ASP A 23 -3.00 21.28 -7.39
CA ASP A 23 -3.91 20.55 -6.53
C ASP A 23 -5.33 20.63 -7.12
N ALA A 24 -5.91 19.49 -7.45
CA ALA A 24 -7.26 19.37 -8.01
C ALA A 24 -8.24 18.67 -7.02
N THR A 25 -7.86 18.57 -5.75
CA THR A 25 -8.69 17.87 -4.73
C THR A 25 -10.11 18.41 -4.66
N ALA A 26 -10.29 19.73 -4.82
CA ALA A 26 -11.60 20.37 -4.80
C ALA A 26 -12.41 20.19 -6.10
N ASP A 27 -11.77 19.76 -7.20
CA ASP A 27 -12.41 19.64 -8.51
C ASP A 27 -13.03 18.26 -8.73
N PHE A 28 -12.72 17.27 -7.89
CA PHE A 28 -13.13 15.88 -8.04
C PHE A 28 -13.71 15.31 -6.75
N ASN A 29 -14.71 14.42 -6.92
CA ASN A 29 -15.19 13.52 -5.90
C ASN A 29 -14.53 12.15 -6.06
N LEU A 30 -14.04 11.56 -4.96
CA LEU A 30 -13.45 10.24 -4.93
C LEU A 30 -14.26 9.33 -4.00
N PHE A 31 -14.59 8.12 -4.50
CA PHE A 31 -15.22 7.07 -3.70
C PHE A 31 -14.48 5.75 -3.86
N GLY A 32 -14.21 5.08 -2.74
CA GLY A 32 -13.80 3.69 -2.73
C GLY A 32 -15.00 2.77 -2.96
N LEU A 33 -14.86 1.81 -3.84
CA LEU A 33 -15.88 0.78 -4.16
C LEU A 33 -15.36 -0.58 -3.73
N VAL A 34 -16.23 -1.41 -3.15
CA VAL A 34 -15.89 -2.77 -2.71
C VAL A 34 -16.99 -3.75 -3.15
N GLY A 35 -16.60 -4.99 -3.45
CA GLY A 35 -17.53 -6.06 -3.80
C GLY A 35 -18.28 -5.82 -5.11
N ASP A 36 -19.59 -6.05 -5.08
CA ASP A 36 -20.44 -5.95 -6.27
C ASP A 36 -20.40 -4.56 -6.91
N ALA A 37 -20.31 -3.49 -6.11
CA ALA A 37 -20.22 -2.13 -6.63
C ALA A 37 -18.95 -1.92 -7.46
N ALA A 38 -17.81 -2.45 -7.00
CA ALA A 38 -16.57 -2.41 -7.74
C ALA A 38 -16.66 -3.24 -9.05
N THR A 39 -17.18 -4.46 -8.96
CA THR A 39 -17.34 -5.35 -10.12
C THR A 39 -18.30 -4.78 -11.16
N HIS A 40 -19.41 -4.18 -10.72
CA HIS A 40 -20.42 -3.61 -11.62
C HIS A 40 -19.89 -2.41 -12.41
N LEU A 41 -19.15 -1.52 -11.77
CA LEU A 41 -18.65 -0.30 -12.38
C LEU A 41 -17.33 -0.46 -13.13
N ALA A 42 -16.40 -1.27 -12.61
CA ALA A 42 -15.13 -1.54 -13.30
C ALA A 42 -15.25 -2.62 -14.39
N GLY A 43 -16.25 -3.50 -14.29
CA GLY A 43 -16.38 -4.69 -15.14
C GLY A 43 -15.67 -5.92 -14.56
N SER A 44 -16.29 -7.09 -14.77
CA SER A 44 -15.70 -8.36 -14.35
C SER A 44 -14.40 -8.63 -15.09
N GLY A 45 -13.34 -8.98 -14.34
CA GLY A 45 -12.03 -9.32 -14.92
C GLY A 45 -11.23 -8.11 -15.43
N HIS A 46 -11.63 -6.90 -15.08
CA HIS A 46 -10.85 -5.72 -15.41
C HIS A 46 -9.46 -5.80 -14.76
N PRO A 47 -8.36 -5.62 -15.52
CA PRO A 47 -7.01 -5.75 -14.97
C PRO A 47 -6.78 -4.79 -13.81
N ILE A 48 -5.99 -5.23 -12.83
CA ILE A 48 -5.55 -4.35 -11.72
C ILE A 48 -4.83 -3.13 -12.30
N TRP A 49 -5.08 -1.96 -11.72
CA TRP A 49 -4.61 -0.64 -12.14
C TRP A 49 -5.17 -0.15 -13.49
N ALA A 50 -5.99 -0.94 -14.16
CA ALA A 50 -6.64 -0.45 -15.38
C ALA A 50 -7.73 0.58 -15.04
N LYS A 51 -7.79 1.62 -15.89
CA LYS A 51 -8.78 2.69 -15.87
C LYS A 51 -9.85 2.42 -16.92
N GLY A 52 -11.10 2.45 -16.51
CA GLY A 52 -12.27 2.53 -17.40
C GLY A 52 -13.00 3.84 -17.20
N ASP A 53 -13.86 4.21 -18.18
CA ASP A 53 -14.71 5.39 -18.06
C ASP A 53 -16.20 4.99 -17.99
N VAL A 54 -16.92 5.62 -17.07
CA VAL A 54 -18.37 5.42 -16.85
C VAL A 54 -19.02 6.81 -16.84
N GLY A 55 -19.58 7.21 -17.96
CA GLY A 55 -20.05 8.59 -18.14
C GLY A 55 -18.92 9.60 -18.04
N SER A 56 -19.04 10.56 -17.12
CA SER A 56 -18.01 11.55 -16.80
C SER A 56 -16.99 11.05 -15.76
N ALA A 57 -17.26 9.92 -15.10
CA ALA A 57 -16.41 9.34 -14.10
C ALA A 57 -15.37 8.38 -14.69
N SER A 58 -14.24 8.27 -14.01
CA SER A 58 -13.24 7.23 -14.23
C SER A 58 -13.29 6.21 -13.10
N VAL A 59 -13.20 4.92 -13.45
CA VAL A 59 -13.13 3.83 -12.48
C VAL A 59 -11.79 3.13 -12.64
N ILE A 60 -11.06 2.98 -11.54
CA ILE A 60 -9.73 2.37 -11.52
C ILE A 60 -9.79 1.11 -10.65
N SER A 61 -9.51 -0.05 -11.25
CA SER A 61 -9.44 -1.31 -10.50
C SER A 61 -8.24 -1.31 -9.56
N LEU A 62 -8.47 -1.69 -8.31
CA LEU A 62 -7.43 -1.80 -7.27
C LEU A 62 -7.17 -3.27 -6.95
N TYR A 63 -6.09 -3.54 -6.19
CA TYR A 63 -5.87 -4.85 -5.61
C TYR A 63 -7.05 -5.26 -4.72
N PRO A 64 -7.51 -6.51 -4.84
CA PRO A 64 -8.57 -7.03 -3.98
C PRO A 64 -8.10 -7.09 -2.52
N ALA A 65 -9.04 -7.03 -1.61
CA ALA A 65 -8.78 -7.19 -0.19
C ALA A 65 -9.72 -8.27 0.37
N ASP A 66 -9.16 -9.24 1.07
CA ASP A 66 -9.91 -10.34 1.68
C ASP A 66 -10.87 -11.04 0.67
N GLY A 67 -10.39 -11.25 -0.55
CA GLY A 67 -11.14 -11.83 -1.66
C GLY A 67 -12.19 -10.92 -2.30
N GLN A 68 -12.37 -9.68 -1.82
CA GLN A 68 -13.34 -8.74 -2.37
C GLN A 68 -12.68 -7.83 -3.42
N PRO A 69 -13.28 -7.67 -4.61
CA PRO A 69 -12.83 -6.71 -5.60
C PRO A 69 -12.94 -5.28 -5.07
N ARG A 70 -11.99 -4.44 -5.45
CA ARG A 70 -11.96 -3.03 -5.06
C ARG A 70 -11.72 -2.14 -6.27
N ALA A 71 -12.27 -0.93 -6.25
CA ALA A 71 -12.01 0.08 -7.25
C ALA A 71 -12.08 1.48 -6.65
N LEU A 72 -11.44 2.43 -7.32
CA LEU A 72 -11.57 3.85 -7.05
C LEU A 72 -12.44 4.48 -8.14
N TRP A 73 -13.51 5.15 -7.74
CA TRP A 73 -14.35 5.97 -8.60
C TRP A 73 -13.93 7.44 -8.45
N VAL A 74 -13.66 8.09 -9.56
CA VAL A 74 -13.20 9.49 -9.62
C VAL A 74 -14.06 10.24 -10.62
N ALA A 75 -14.78 11.27 -10.17
CA ALA A 75 -15.62 12.07 -11.05
C ALA A 75 -15.49 13.57 -10.76
N PRO A 76 -15.80 14.43 -11.74
CA PRO A 76 -15.86 15.87 -11.52
C PRO A 76 -16.77 16.23 -10.34
N GLY A 77 -16.42 17.28 -9.62
CA GLY A 77 -17.24 17.82 -8.54
C GLY A 77 -18.66 18.13 -9.04
N GLY A 78 -19.68 17.76 -8.25
CA GLY A 78 -21.09 17.90 -8.63
C GLY A 78 -21.72 16.65 -9.26
N GLU A 79 -20.94 15.67 -9.70
CA GLU A 79 -21.47 14.36 -10.07
C GLU A 79 -22.02 13.61 -8.86
N PRO A 80 -23.17 12.92 -8.99
CA PRO A 80 -23.70 12.14 -7.89
C PRO A 80 -22.77 11.00 -7.50
N ALA A 81 -22.79 10.63 -6.22
CA ALA A 81 -22.06 9.45 -5.74
C ALA A 81 -22.55 8.19 -6.48
N PRO A 82 -21.68 7.19 -6.71
CA PRO A 82 -22.09 5.91 -7.29
C PRO A 82 -23.12 5.23 -6.39
N ALA A 83 -24.06 4.49 -7.02
CA ALA A 83 -25.08 3.77 -6.28
C ALA A 83 -24.45 2.65 -5.43
N GLY A 84 -24.94 2.50 -4.20
CA GLY A 84 -24.49 1.47 -3.27
C GLY A 84 -24.77 1.84 -1.81
N ALA A 85 -24.58 0.87 -0.92
CA ALA A 85 -24.59 1.12 0.51
C ALA A 85 -23.29 1.82 0.93
N LEU A 86 -23.39 2.73 1.91
CA LEU A 86 -22.20 3.35 2.48
C LEU A 86 -21.36 2.32 3.22
N LEU A 87 -20.08 2.24 2.87
CA LEU A 87 -19.09 1.47 3.58
C LEU A 87 -18.51 2.35 4.70
N PRO A 88 -18.44 1.87 5.96
CA PRO A 88 -17.68 2.55 7.00
C PRO A 88 -16.22 2.76 6.60
N THR A 89 -15.67 3.94 6.90
CA THR A 89 -14.28 4.29 6.54
C THR A 89 -13.27 3.31 7.14
N GLU A 90 -13.55 2.79 8.34
CA GLU A 90 -12.70 1.80 9.02
C GLU A 90 -12.57 0.51 8.21
N LEU A 91 -13.65 0.07 7.55
CA LEU A 91 -13.61 -1.10 6.66
C LEU A 91 -12.84 -0.82 5.37
N TRP A 92 -12.90 0.40 4.85
CA TRP A 92 -12.06 0.79 3.72
C TRP A 92 -10.58 0.76 4.11
N LEU A 93 -10.22 1.36 5.25
CA LEU A 93 -8.84 1.38 5.76
C LEU A 93 -8.32 -0.03 6.06
N TRP A 94 -9.16 -0.90 6.64
CA TRP A 94 -8.83 -2.30 6.79
C TRP A 94 -8.58 -2.99 5.43
N GLY A 95 -9.40 -2.68 4.43
CA GLY A 95 -9.21 -3.15 3.06
C GLY A 95 -7.90 -2.64 2.42
N GLU A 96 -7.42 -1.43 2.75
CA GLU A 96 -6.09 -0.96 2.31
C GLU A 96 -5.00 -1.91 2.85
N VAL A 97 -4.98 -2.17 4.16
CA VAL A 97 -4.04 -3.11 4.78
C VAL A 97 -4.15 -4.51 4.18
N ARG A 98 -5.38 -5.03 4.00
CA ARG A 98 -5.62 -6.38 3.45
C ARG A 98 -5.24 -6.52 1.97
N SER A 99 -5.12 -5.43 1.23
CA SER A 99 -4.63 -5.44 -0.15
C SER A 99 -3.11 -5.60 -0.25
N ASP A 100 -2.39 -5.45 0.87
CA ASP A 100 -0.93 -5.46 0.99
C ASP A 100 -0.23 -4.47 0.02
N VAL A 101 -0.89 -3.35 -0.26
CA VAL A 101 -0.32 -2.24 -1.03
C VAL A 101 -0.17 -1.06 -0.09
N VAL A 102 1.01 -0.90 0.47
CA VAL A 102 1.31 0.12 1.50
C VAL A 102 0.98 1.52 1.00
N THR A 103 0.20 2.26 1.77
CA THR A 103 -0.04 3.68 1.53
C THR A 103 1.03 4.51 2.24
N LEU A 104 1.84 5.25 1.45
CA LEU A 104 2.88 6.10 2.02
C LEU A 104 2.28 7.28 2.78
N THR A 105 2.71 7.43 4.03
CA THR A 105 2.38 8.55 4.92
C THR A 105 3.66 9.28 5.36
N ALA A 106 3.53 10.43 5.98
CA ALA A 106 4.68 11.26 6.36
C ALA A 106 5.77 10.51 7.17
N PRO A 107 5.45 9.62 8.14
CA PRO A 107 6.47 8.84 8.85
C PRO A 107 7.27 7.87 7.98
N LEU A 108 6.77 7.50 6.79
CA LEU A 108 7.40 6.53 5.89
C LEU A 108 8.22 7.18 4.78
N VAL A 109 8.24 8.51 4.70
CA VAL A 109 9.01 9.25 3.68
C VAL A 109 10.50 8.94 3.82
N ASP A 110 11.13 8.55 2.70
CA ASP A 110 12.55 8.19 2.60
C ASP A 110 12.99 7.00 3.49
N ALA A 111 12.06 6.27 4.13
CA ALA A 111 12.38 5.15 5.01
C ALA A 111 12.70 3.85 4.26
N PHE A 112 12.17 3.67 3.04
CA PHE A 112 12.23 2.41 2.32
C PHE A 112 12.61 2.57 0.85
N VAL A 113 13.29 1.56 0.30
CA VAL A 113 13.29 1.35 -1.14
C VAL A 113 12.00 0.63 -1.55
N PRO A 114 11.48 0.84 -2.77
CA PRO A 114 10.17 0.29 -3.19
C PRO A 114 10.00 -1.22 -2.99
N GLN A 115 11.08 -1.99 -3.17
CA GLN A 115 11.05 -3.44 -3.01
C GLN A 115 10.82 -3.90 -1.55
N ARG A 116 11.14 -3.07 -0.56
CA ARG A 116 10.82 -3.39 0.84
C ARG A 116 9.33 -3.32 1.14
N LEU A 117 8.58 -2.61 0.28
CA LEU A 117 7.12 -2.47 0.33
C LEU A 117 6.44 -3.36 -0.72
N ASN A 118 7.15 -4.33 -1.30
CA ASN A 118 6.67 -5.22 -2.37
C ASN A 118 6.16 -4.49 -3.62
N TYR A 119 6.52 -3.22 -3.85
CA TYR A 119 5.99 -2.43 -4.96
C TYR A 119 6.35 -2.99 -6.34
N GLU A 120 7.47 -3.71 -6.47
CA GLU A 120 7.79 -4.41 -7.72
C GLU A 120 6.80 -5.54 -8.01
N SER A 121 6.31 -6.22 -6.96
CA SER A 121 5.38 -7.33 -7.07
C SER A 121 3.97 -6.88 -7.48
N VAL A 122 3.60 -5.65 -7.14
CA VAL A 122 2.28 -5.06 -7.46
C VAL A 122 2.30 -4.11 -8.65
N GLY A 123 3.40 -4.07 -9.41
CA GLY A 123 3.54 -3.22 -10.60
C GLY A 123 3.81 -1.74 -10.31
N GLY A 124 4.14 -1.40 -9.06
CA GLY A 124 4.50 -0.03 -8.64
C GLY A 124 5.89 0.42 -9.12
N VAL A 125 6.74 -0.49 -9.61
CA VAL A 125 8.06 -0.20 -10.15
C VAL A 125 8.14 -0.65 -11.60
N ASN A 126 8.65 0.22 -12.47
CA ASN A 126 8.89 -0.09 -13.88
C ASN A 126 10.37 0.07 -14.21
N PHE A 127 11.05 -1.03 -14.48
CA PHE A 127 12.48 -1.06 -14.83
C PHE A 127 12.76 -0.75 -16.31
N LYS A 128 11.71 -0.68 -17.16
CA LYS A 128 11.82 -0.43 -18.61
C LYS A 128 11.52 1.02 -19.01
N LYS A 129 11.20 1.89 -18.06
CA LYS A 129 10.98 3.32 -18.32
C LYS A 129 12.32 4.08 -18.40
N GLY A 130 12.28 5.33 -18.89
CA GLY A 130 13.45 6.22 -18.93
C GLY A 130 14.05 6.50 -17.55
N CYS A 131 15.26 7.06 -17.56
CA CYS A 131 16.03 7.35 -16.35
C CYS A 131 15.34 8.36 -15.41
N TYR A 132 15.56 8.18 -14.11
CA TYR A 132 15.08 9.07 -13.06
C TYR A 132 16.10 9.12 -11.89
N PRO A 133 16.14 10.20 -11.11
CA PRO A 133 17.04 10.32 -9.95
C PRO A 133 16.80 9.19 -8.94
N GLY A 134 17.87 8.54 -8.47
CA GLY A 134 17.82 7.43 -7.49
C GLY A 134 17.53 6.05 -8.09
N GLN A 135 17.37 5.94 -9.40
CA GLN A 135 17.09 4.65 -10.06
C GLN A 135 18.17 3.59 -9.82
N GLU A 136 19.43 3.99 -9.63
CA GLU A 136 20.53 3.05 -9.39
C GLU A 136 20.36 2.27 -8.08
N VAL A 137 19.80 2.89 -7.04
CA VAL A 137 19.51 2.21 -5.77
C VAL A 137 18.41 1.17 -5.97
N VAL A 138 17.32 1.54 -6.67
CA VAL A 138 16.19 0.66 -6.98
C VAL A 138 16.64 -0.50 -7.87
N ALA A 139 17.41 -0.22 -8.92
CA ALA A 139 17.95 -1.23 -9.82
C ALA A 139 18.97 -2.16 -9.13
N ARG A 140 19.83 -1.62 -8.28
CA ARG A 140 20.79 -2.42 -7.50
C ARG A 140 20.05 -3.37 -6.55
N SER A 141 19.01 -2.89 -5.87
CA SER A 141 18.19 -3.72 -4.99
C SER A 141 17.53 -4.87 -5.73
N GLN A 142 17.21 -4.68 -7.02
CA GLN A 142 16.56 -5.68 -7.85
C GLN A 142 17.52 -6.68 -8.48
N PHE A 143 18.63 -6.19 -9.09
CA PHE A 143 19.45 -7.00 -10.00
C PHE A 143 20.83 -7.40 -9.43
N SER A 144 21.32 -6.73 -8.40
CA SER A 144 22.69 -6.93 -7.90
C SER A 144 22.74 -7.09 -6.38
N GLY A 145 21.63 -6.86 -5.68
CA GLY A 145 21.55 -6.94 -4.24
C GLY A 145 20.71 -8.13 -3.75
N THR A 146 20.99 -8.58 -2.54
CA THR A 146 20.08 -9.44 -1.81
C THR A 146 19.08 -8.55 -1.08
N LEU A 147 17.81 -8.64 -1.42
CA LEU A 147 16.77 -7.95 -0.67
C LEU A 147 16.72 -8.54 0.73
N LYS A 148 16.93 -7.70 1.73
CA LYS A 148 17.02 -8.15 3.13
C LYS A 148 15.71 -8.04 3.90
N ARG A 149 14.76 -7.24 3.40
CA ARG A 149 13.46 -6.96 4.04
C ARG A 149 12.36 -6.90 3.00
N ARG A 150 11.15 -7.31 3.41
CA ARG A 150 9.91 -7.22 2.63
C ARG A 150 8.74 -6.85 3.53
N ALA A 151 7.65 -6.38 2.94
CA ALA A 151 6.37 -6.22 3.63
C ALA A 151 5.70 -7.59 3.81
N TYR A 152 5.10 -7.76 4.99
CA TYR A 152 4.31 -8.94 5.37
C TYR A 152 3.02 -8.49 6.03
N LEU A 153 1.96 -9.22 5.76
CA LEU A 153 0.68 -9.02 6.42
C LEU A 153 0.65 -9.80 7.73
N VAL A 154 0.27 -9.13 8.81
CA VAL A 154 0.18 -9.73 10.14
C VAL A 154 -1.13 -9.36 10.82
N HIS A 155 -1.53 -10.17 11.80
CA HIS A 155 -2.61 -9.89 12.73
C HIS A 155 -2.09 -9.80 14.17
N CYS A 156 -2.70 -8.93 14.98
CA CYS A 156 -2.46 -8.84 16.43
C CYS A 156 -3.74 -8.44 17.16
N GLU A 157 -3.83 -8.85 18.44
CA GLU A 157 -5.02 -8.65 19.29
C GLU A 157 -5.16 -7.22 19.86
N ALA A 158 -4.19 -6.34 19.62
CA ALA A 158 -4.23 -4.98 20.12
C ALA A 158 -3.80 -3.96 19.07
N PRO A 159 -4.06 -2.65 19.31
CA PRO A 159 -3.73 -1.59 18.38
C PRO A 159 -2.26 -1.60 17.96
N ALA A 160 -2.04 -1.56 16.66
CA ALA A 160 -0.74 -1.33 16.03
C ALA A 160 -0.70 0.07 15.42
N SER A 161 0.46 0.70 15.41
CA SER A 161 0.66 2.04 14.89
C SER A 161 1.84 2.11 13.94
N VAL A 162 1.75 2.92 12.90
CA VAL A 162 2.83 3.18 11.94
C VAL A 162 4.09 3.62 12.68
N GLY A 163 5.22 3.02 12.31
CA GLY A 163 6.51 3.28 12.93
C GLY A 163 6.81 2.43 14.17
N GLN A 164 5.85 1.68 14.70
CA GLN A 164 6.06 0.80 15.84
C GLN A 164 6.99 -0.36 15.47
N GLU A 165 7.96 -0.64 16.33
CA GLU A 165 8.97 -1.67 16.09
C GLU A 165 8.41 -3.08 16.25
N VAL A 166 8.98 -4.02 15.50
CA VAL A 166 8.70 -5.46 15.58
C VAL A 166 9.97 -6.19 15.98
N PHE A 167 9.85 -7.08 16.96
CA PHE A 167 10.94 -7.86 17.51
C PHE A 167 10.78 -9.34 17.21
N HIS A 168 11.89 -10.05 17.11
CA HIS A 168 11.91 -11.49 16.92
C HIS A 168 12.40 -12.20 18.18
N SER A 169 11.77 -13.30 18.57
CA SER A 169 12.09 -14.02 19.82
C SER A 169 13.52 -14.59 19.90
N ALA A 170 14.19 -14.78 18.77
CA ALA A 170 15.57 -15.27 18.69
C ALA A 170 16.62 -14.16 18.56
N GLU A 171 16.22 -12.89 18.50
CA GLU A 171 17.15 -11.76 18.35
C GLU A 171 17.21 -10.95 19.66
N ASP A 172 18.43 -10.69 20.14
CA ASP A 172 18.68 -9.96 21.39
C ASP A 172 18.29 -8.49 21.28
N ASN A 173 17.06 -8.16 21.67
CA ASN A 173 16.54 -6.80 21.86
C ASN A 173 16.72 -5.84 20.66
N GLN A 174 16.99 -6.35 19.46
CA GLN A 174 17.04 -5.53 18.24
C GLN A 174 15.76 -5.69 17.43
N PRO A 175 15.17 -4.60 16.91
CA PRO A 175 14.00 -4.71 16.07
C PRO A 175 14.34 -5.38 14.75
N CYS A 176 13.62 -6.44 14.40
CA CYS A 176 13.68 -7.11 13.11
C CYS A 176 12.81 -6.44 12.05
N GLY A 177 11.92 -5.54 12.46
CA GLY A 177 10.96 -4.90 11.57
C GLY A 177 10.28 -3.66 12.14
N GLN A 178 9.34 -3.15 11.36
CA GLN A 178 8.56 -1.95 11.69
C GLN A 178 7.19 -2.01 11.02
N VAL A 179 6.16 -1.50 11.71
CA VAL A 179 4.80 -1.35 11.17
C VAL A 179 4.78 -0.23 10.13
N GLU A 180 4.25 -0.53 8.95
CA GLU A 180 4.12 0.40 7.81
C GLU A 180 2.68 0.95 7.70
N GLU A 181 1.69 0.10 7.97
CA GLU A 181 0.27 0.45 7.94
C GLU A 181 -0.49 -0.46 8.91
N ALA A 182 -1.57 0.02 9.53
CA ALA A 182 -2.39 -0.80 10.40
C ALA A 182 -3.83 -0.30 10.44
N ALA A 183 -4.78 -1.23 10.58
CA ALA A 183 -6.20 -0.92 10.73
C ALA A 183 -6.90 -1.95 11.64
N ALA A 184 -7.97 -1.52 12.29
CA ALA A 184 -8.81 -2.41 13.08
C ALA A 184 -9.47 -3.47 12.19
N ALA A 185 -9.37 -4.74 12.58
CA ALA A 185 -9.99 -5.85 11.88
C ALA A 185 -11.46 -5.99 12.30
N PRO A 186 -12.39 -6.30 11.35
CA PRO A 186 -13.82 -6.39 11.68
C PRO A 186 -14.18 -7.48 12.70
N GLN A 187 -13.34 -8.52 12.80
CA GLN A 187 -13.54 -9.62 13.73
C GLN A 187 -12.86 -9.42 15.09
N GLY A 188 -12.22 -8.27 15.30
CA GLY A 188 -11.42 -7.93 16.47
C GLY A 188 -9.92 -7.88 16.19
N GLY A 189 -9.17 -7.25 17.05
CA GLY A 189 -7.75 -7.01 16.85
C GLY A 189 -7.45 -6.01 15.74
N PHE A 190 -6.22 -6.09 15.21
CA PHE A 190 -5.70 -5.24 14.14
C PHE A 190 -4.96 -6.09 13.12
N ASP A 191 -5.18 -5.80 11.84
CA ASP A 191 -4.29 -6.24 10.78
C ASP A 191 -3.28 -5.13 10.46
N ALA A 192 -2.05 -5.53 10.15
CA ALA A 192 -0.99 -4.57 9.86
C ALA A 192 -0.07 -5.07 8.75
N LEU A 193 0.51 -4.14 8.01
CA LEU A 193 1.63 -4.36 7.11
C LEU A 193 2.91 -4.02 7.87
N VAL A 194 3.86 -4.95 7.86
CA VAL A 194 5.12 -4.81 8.58
C VAL A 194 6.31 -5.10 7.67
N SER A 195 7.28 -4.20 7.63
CA SER A 195 8.57 -4.49 6.98
C SER A 195 9.39 -5.38 7.90
N LEU A 196 9.67 -6.61 7.48
CA LEU A 196 10.46 -7.58 8.24
C LEU A 196 11.73 -7.98 7.48
N GLN A 197 12.75 -8.41 8.23
CA GLN A 197 13.83 -9.20 7.65
C GLN A 197 13.24 -10.48 7.04
N ILE A 198 13.71 -10.87 5.84
CA ILE A 198 13.15 -12.02 5.10
C ILE A 198 13.27 -13.33 5.89
N SER A 199 14.32 -13.46 6.70
CA SER A 199 14.51 -14.63 7.57
C SER A 199 13.62 -14.65 8.81
N ALA A 200 13.06 -13.53 9.24
CA ALA A 200 12.30 -13.45 10.47
C ALA A 200 10.99 -14.28 10.48
N PRO A 201 10.24 -14.42 9.36
CA PRO A 201 9.06 -15.28 9.31
C PRO A 201 9.35 -16.79 9.30
N GLU A 202 10.60 -17.20 9.11
CA GLU A 202 10.96 -18.62 8.92
C GLU A 202 11.01 -19.41 10.24
N SER A 203 11.20 -18.73 11.37
CA SER A 203 11.32 -19.39 12.67
C SER A 203 10.96 -18.44 13.82
N GLY A 204 10.73 -18.98 15.01
CA GLY A 204 10.46 -18.18 16.22
C GLY A 204 9.10 -17.48 16.20
N THR A 205 8.97 -16.41 16.98
CA THR A 205 7.76 -15.60 17.11
C THR A 205 8.08 -14.12 16.93
N LEU A 206 7.13 -13.40 16.33
CA LEU A 206 7.21 -11.96 16.14
C LEU A 206 6.41 -11.25 17.23
N HIS A 207 6.94 -10.15 17.72
CA HIS A 207 6.36 -9.39 18.82
C HIS A 207 6.30 -7.90 18.51
N LEU A 208 5.17 -7.27 18.83
CA LEU A 208 4.94 -5.84 18.61
C LEU A 208 5.47 -5.00 19.76
N GLY A 209 6.24 -3.98 19.48
CA GLY A 209 6.66 -2.91 20.38
C GLY A 209 7.81 -3.24 21.31
N THR A 210 7.91 -4.48 21.79
CA THR A 210 8.99 -4.94 22.70
C THR A 210 9.30 -6.42 22.47
N PRO A 211 10.49 -6.94 22.87
CA PRO A 211 10.87 -8.34 22.68
C PRO A 211 9.90 -9.37 23.30
N GLY A 212 9.15 -9.02 24.29
CA GLY A 212 8.11 -9.87 24.91
C GLY A 212 6.70 -9.31 24.74
N GLY A 213 6.52 -8.43 23.76
CA GLY A 213 5.25 -7.76 23.47
C GLY A 213 4.20 -8.70 22.87
N LEU A 214 3.13 -8.12 22.37
CA LEU A 214 2.04 -8.87 21.74
C LEU A 214 2.55 -9.67 20.54
N THR A 215 2.13 -10.92 20.46
CA THR A 215 2.48 -11.79 19.34
C THR A 215 1.79 -11.32 18.07
N LEU A 216 2.55 -11.30 16.96
CA LEU A 216 2.06 -11.08 15.62
C LEU A 216 1.90 -12.43 14.90
N THR A 217 0.74 -12.64 14.30
CA THR A 217 0.44 -13.82 13.49
C THR A 217 0.54 -13.47 12.01
N LEU A 218 1.42 -14.14 11.27
CA LEU A 218 1.56 -13.96 9.82
C LEU A 218 0.28 -14.36 9.09
N GLN A 219 -0.07 -13.59 8.09
CA GLN A 219 -1.20 -13.83 7.20
C GLN A 219 -0.69 -14.06 5.76
N ILE A 220 -1.55 -14.66 4.93
CA ILE A 220 -1.23 -14.90 3.52
C ILE A 220 -1.36 -13.59 2.74
N LEU A 221 -0.36 -13.28 1.93
CA LEU A 221 -0.39 -12.14 1.02
C LEU A 221 -1.41 -12.36 -0.11
N PRO A 222 -2.12 -11.32 -0.57
CA PRO A 222 -3.12 -11.44 -1.64
C PRO A 222 -2.51 -11.63 -3.05
N TYR A 223 -1.19 -11.58 -3.18
CA TYR A 223 -0.45 -11.76 -4.43
C TYR A 223 0.86 -12.50 -4.21
N PRO A 224 1.40 -13.16 -5.24
CA PRO A 224 2.72 -13.77 -5.16
C PRO A 224 3.83 -12.72 -5.16
N LEU A 225 4.84 -12.91 -4.32
CA LEU A 225 6.05 -12.09 -4.37
C LEU A 225 6.90 -12.45 -5.59
N LEU A 226 7.43 -11.43 -6.26
CA LEU A 226 8.47 -11.63 -7.27
C LEU A 226 9.78 -11.95 -6.57
N LEU A 227 10.19 -13.22 -6.61
CA LEU A 227 11.38 -13.71 -5.91
C LEU A 227 12.65 -13.60 -6.77
N ASP A 228 12.51 -13.76 -8.10
CA ASP A 228 13.60 -13.70 -9.07
C ASP A 228 13.18 -12.84 -10.28
N ILE A 229 13.96 -11.81 -10.57
CA ILE A 229 13.87 -11.03 -11.82
C ILE A 229 15.25 -10.94 -12.46
#